data_9fe959d48027d61faa563d7ab1ecc56e
#
_entry.id   9fe959d48027d61faa563d7ab1ecc56e
#
_cell.length_a   1.000
_cell.length_b   1.000
_cell.length_c   1.000
_cell.angle_alpha   90.00
_cell.angle_beta   90.00
_cell.angle_gamma   90.00
#
_symmetry.space_group_name_H-M   'P 1'
#
loop_
_entity.id
_entity.type
_entity.pdbx_description
1 polymer ?
#
loop_
_entity_poly.entity_id
_entity_poly.type
_entity_poly.pdbx_seq_one_letter_code
_entity_poly.pdbx_strand_id
1 'polypeptide(L)'
;MGMTMTQKILAHAAGKDKIFAGELIMTNLDLVMGNDITSPVAIKEFNKMDGGVFDRRKIALVPDHFTPNKDIKSAEQAKTVREFADKFDIENYFEIGEVGIEHALLPEKGLVKAGDVVIGADSHTCTYGALGAFSTGVGSTDMAAGMATGKAWFRVPEAIKFNIKGKLKKYVSGKDVILHIIGMIGVDGALYKSMEFSGEIENLTMDDRFTIANMAIEAGAKNGIFEVDALCEEYMKEHGVKSFTKYSADSDAEYVKVYDIDLSEIDHTVAFPNLPENARTPKEWGKIAIDQVVIGSCTNGRLSDLRKAAEILDGRHVKKGVRAIIIPATQKIYLDALKEGILEKFILAGCVVSAPTCGPCLGGHMGILAKGERCVSTTNRNFVGRMGDVESEVYLASPEVAAASAVAGILARPEDL
;
A
#
# COMPACT_ATOMS: atom_id res chain seq x y z
N MET A 1 -13.29 -26.03 -16.60
CA MET A 1 -12.20 -25.16 -16.08
C MET A 1 -12.86 -23.92 -15.52
N GLY A 2 -12.82 -23.78 -14.22
CA GLY A 2 -13.37 -22.65 -13.48
C GLY A 2 -12.51 -21.40 -13.59
N MET A 3 -13.01 -20.27 -13.12
CA MET A 3 -12.32 -18.98 -13.10
C MET A 3 -11.84 -18.62 -11.69
N THR A 4 -10.68 -18.01 -11.59
CA THR A 4 -10.16 -17.38 -10.36
C THR A 4 -10.95 -16.10 -10.03
N MET A 5 -10.76 -15.52 -8.84
CA MET A 5 -11.41 -14.24 -8.47
C MET A 5 -11.08 -13.15 -9.48
N THR A 6 -9.81 -12.97 -9.79
CA THR A 6 -9.34 -11.98 -10.76
C THR A 6 -9.94 -12.17 -12.14
N GLN A 7 -10.03 -13.40 -12.63
CA GLN A 7 -10.67 -13.69 -13.90
C GLN A 7 -12.16 -13.32 -13.91
N LYS A 8 -12.90 -13.60 -12.83
CA LYS A 8 -14.33 -13.24 -12.74
C LYS A 8 -14.56 -11.73 -12.77
N ILE A 9 -13.76 -10.96 -12.01
CA ILE A 9 -13.84 -9.50 -12.00
C ILE A 9 -13.55 -8.94 -13.40
N LEU A 10 -12.46 -9.38 -14.01
CA LEU A 10 -12.06 -8.93 -15.35
C LEU A 10 -13.05 -9.37 -16.44
N ALA A 11 -13.63 -10.57 -16.35
CA ALA A 11 -14.67 -11.05 -17.27
C ALA A 11 -15.89 -10.15 -17.21
N HIS A 12 -16.38 -9.86 -15.99
CA HIS A 12 -17.51 -8.95 -15.78
C HIS A 12 -17.25 -7.56 -16.38
N ALA A 13 -16.08 -6.97 -16.07
CA ALA A 13 -15.70 -5.63 -16.58
C ALA A 13 -15.52 -5.59 -18.10
N ALA A 14 -15.16 -6.73 -18.72
CA ALA A 14 -15.05 -6.89 -20.17
C ALA A 14 -16.39 -7.23 -20.86
N GLY A 15 -17.48 -7.44 -20.08
CA GLY A 15 -18.76 -7.89 -20.63
C GLY A 15 -18.72 -9.30 -21.22
N LYS A 16 -17.87 -10.18 -20.67
CA LYS A 16 -17.69 -11.56 -21.09
C LYS A 16 -18.14 -12.53 -20.04
N ASP A 17 -18.74 -13.65 -20.44
CA ASP A 17 -19.12 -14.72 -19.50
C ASP A 17 -17.91 -15.48 -18.96
N LYS A 18 -16.84 -15.57 -19.76
CA LYS A 18 -15.63 -16.30 -19.41
C LYS A 18 -14.40 -15.73 -20.12
N ILE A 19 -13.27 -15.77 -19.42
CA ILE A 19 -11.94 -15.41 -19.96
C ILE A 19 -10.88 -16.41 -19.47
N PHE A 20 -9.74 -16.42 -20.14
CA PHE A 20 -8.65 -17.34 -19.84
C PHE A 20 -7.35 -16.58 -19.58
N ALA A 21 -6.47 -17.15 -18.74
CA ALA A 21 -5.15 -16.61 -18.55
C ALA A 21 -4.39 -16.44 -19.89
N GLY A 22 -3.72 -15.30 -20.04
CA GLY A 22 -3.01 -14.95 -21.26
C GLY A 22 -3.86 -14.26 -22.33
N GLU A 23 -5.20 -14.27 -22.22
CA GLU A 23 -6.10 -13.59 -23.16
C GLU A 23 -5.93 -12.07 -23.07
N LEU A 24 -5.94 -11.37 -24.20
CA LEU A 24 -6.00 -9.91 -24.25
C LEU A 24 -7.45 -9.46 -24.25
N ILE A 25 -7.80 -8.63 -23.27
CA ILE A 25 -9.16 -8.10 -23.10
C ILE A 25 -9.15 -6.59 -22.94
N MET A 26 -10.27 -5.98 -23.27
CA MET A 26 -10.56 -4.57 -22.96
C MET A 26 -11.61 -4.56 -21.84
N THR A 27 -11.36 -3.84 -20.75
CA THR A 27 -12.27 -3.72 -19.62
C THR A 27 -12.76 -2.29 -19.44
N ASN A 28 -13.96 -2.14 -18.90
CA ASN A 28 -14.41 -0.88 -18.33
C ASN A 28 -13.71 -0.65 -17.00
N LEU A 29 -13.49 0.62 -16.66
CA LEU A 29 -12.85 1.06 -15.41
C LEU A 29 -13.90 1.64 -14.45
N ASP A 30 -13.76 1.30 -13.16
CA ASP A 30 -14.59 1.85 -12.09
C ASP A 30 -13.93 3.07 -11.46
N LEU A 31 -12.58 3.10 -11.41
CA LEU A 31 -11.82 4.24 -10.93
C LEU A 31 -10.48 4.35 -11.65
N VAL A 32 -10.09 5.60 -11.97
CA VAL A 32 -8.73 5.96 -12.42
C VAL A 32 -8.15 6.91 -11.39
N MET A 33 -6.98 6.60 -10.83
CA MET A 33 -6.38 7.43 -9.79
C MET A 33 -4.97 7.90 -10.15
N GLY A 34 -4.55 9.02 -9.56
CA GLY A 34 -3.19 9.53 -9.70
C GLY A 34 -2.81 10.56 -8.65
N ASN A 35 -1.52 10.78 -8.51
CA ASN A 35 -0.90 11.64 -7.52
C ASN A 35 -0.14 12.83 -8.15
N ASP A 36 0.49 13.65 -7.32
CA ASP A 36 1.21 14.85 -7.76
C ASP A 36 2.51 14.59 -8.54
N ILE A 37 3.04 13.34 -8.54
CA ILE A 37 4.23 12.98 -9.33
C ILE A 37 3.84 12.53 -10.74
N THR A 38 2.87 11.63 -10.84
CA THR A 38 2.56 10.91 -12.08
C THR A 38 1.42 11.55 -12.86
N SER A 39 0.47 12.20 -12.17
CA SER A 39 -0.64 12.89 -12.85
C SER A 39 -0.19 14.01 -13.79
N PRO A 40 0.80 14.86 -13.49
CA PRO A 40 1.26 15.87 -14.45
C PRO A 40 1.74 15.27 -15.77
N VAL A 41 2.37 14.09 -15.73
CA VAL A 41 2.78 13.36 -16.94
C VAL A 41 1.58 12.80 -17.68
N ALA A 42 0.63 12.20 -16.97
CA ALA A 42 -0.62 11.70 -17.54
C ALA A 42 -1.46 12.84 -18.17
N ILE A 43 -1.58 13.99 -17.50
CA ILE A 43 -2.30 15.17 -17.98
C ILE A 43 -1.67 15.70 -19.27
N LYS A 44 -0.33 15.69 -19.38
CA LYS A 44 0.36 16.08 -20.60
C LYS A 44 0.01 15.15 -21.77
N GLU A 45 -0.08 13.85 -21.53
CA GLU A 45 -0.48 12.89 -22.57
C GLU A 45 -1.97 12.98 -22.87
N PHE A 46 -2.81 13.16 -21.86
CA PHE A 46 -4.26 13.37 -22.00
C PHE A 46 -4.58 14.60 -22.89
N ASN A 47 -3.86 15.71 -22.71
CA ASN A 47 -4.05 16.92 -23.50
C ASN A 47 -3.69 16.78 -25.01
N LYS A 48 -3.09 15.65 -25.41
CA LYS A 48 -2.87 15.31 -26.82
C LYS A 48 -4.04 14.52 -27.44
N MET A 49 -4.99 14.09 -26.60
CA MET A 49 -6.16 13.34 -27.01
C MET A 49 -7.33 14.32 -27.21
N ASP A 50 -8.13 14.09 -28.24
CA ASP A 50 -9.35 14.85 -28.44
C ASP A 50 -10.44 14.38 -27.47
N GLY A 51 -11.19 15.33 -26.92
CA GLY A 51 -12.32 15.03 -26.00
C GLY A 51 -12.13 15.50 -24.57
N GLY A 52 -12.95 14.97 -23.68
CA GLY A 52 -12.96 15.25 -22.25
C GLY A 52 -12.69 13.98 -21.42
N VAL A 53 -12.85 14.09 -20.12
CA VAL A 53 -12.80 12.93 -19.23
C VAL A 53 -14.04 12.06 -19.40
N PHE A 54 -13.89 10.74 -19.26
CA PHE A 54 -15.00 9.81 -19.48
C PHE A 54 -16.11 9.93 -18.40
N ASP A 55 -15.73 10.10 -17.15
CA ASP A 55 -16.63 10.36 -16.02
C ASP A 55 -15.84 11.03 -14.88
N ARG A 56 -16.19 12.28 -14.55
CA ARG A 56 -15.54 13.07 -13.51
C ARG A 56 -15.65 12.46 -12.11
N ARG A 57 -16.63 11.57 -11.87
CA ARG A 57 -16.85 10.87 -10.59
C ARG A 57 -15.96 9.63 -10.43
N LYS A 58 -15.42 9.15 -11.54
CA LYS A 58 -14.58 7.95 -11.61
C LYS A 58 -13.09 8.26 -11.80
N ILE A 59 -12.70 9.50 -11.51
CA ILE A 59 -11.32 9.94 -11.48
C ILE A 59 -11.03 10.45 -10.06
N ALA A 60 -9.94 9.99 -9.45
CA ALA A 60 -9.45 10.47 -8.16
C ALA A 60 -8.04 11.04 -8.31
N LEU A 61 -7.82 12.26 -7.85
CA LEU A 61 -6.53 12.95 -7.91
C LEU A 61 -6.11 13.36 -6.49
N VAL A 62 -4.99 12.82 -6.02
CA VAL A 62 -4.52 12.98 -4.65
C VAL A 62 -3.08 13.46 -4.64
N PRO A 63 -2.80 14.74 -4.44
CA PRO A 63 -1.44 15.26 -4.31
C PRO A 63 -0.86 14.94 -2.93
N ASP A 64 -0.33 13.74 -2.72
CA ASP A 64 0.11 13.21 -1.44
C ASP A 64 1.62 12.95 -1.31
N HIS A 65 2.37 13.01 -2.42
CA HIS A 65 3.79 12.64 -2.41
C HIS A 65 4.71 13.77 -1.96
N PHE A 66 4.47 14.99 -2.45
CA PHE A 66 5.31 16.15 -2.15
C PHE A 66 4.53 17.27 -1.43
N THR A 67 3.49 16.91 -0.70
CA THR A 67 2.66 17.85 0.04
C THR A 67 2.86 17.73 1.54
N PRO A 68 2.88 18.89 2.29
CA PRO A 68 3.00 20.25 1.75
C PRO A 68 4.21 20.38 0.84
N ASN A 69 4.10 21.20 -0.23
CA ASN A 69 5.11 21.22 -1.29
C ASN A 69 6.51 21.52 -0.77
N LYS A 70 7.46 20.66 -1.13
CA LYS A 70 8.86 20.73 -0.67
C LYS A 70 9.72 21.76 -1.40
N ASP A 71 9.35 22.11 -2.63
CA ASP A 71 10.07 23.02 -3.52
C ASP A 71 9.13 23.61 -4.59
N ILE A 72 9.65 24.54 -5.41
CA ILE A 72 8.89 25.21 -6.47
C ILE A 72 8.38 24.19 -7.50
N LYS A 73 9.19 23.18 -7.86
CA LYS A 73 8.82 22.16 -8.85
C LYS A 73 7.63 21.32 -8.38
N SER A 74 7.64 20.91 -7.12
CA SER A 74 6.50 20.17 -6.54
C SER A 74 5.25 21.02 -6.43
N ALA A 75 5.39 22.34 -6.14
CA ALA A 75 4.27 23.25 -6.15
C ALA A 75 3.65 23.41 -7.56
N GLU A 76 4.47 23.48 -8.61
CA GLU A 76 4.00 23.51 -10.00
C GLU A 76 3.31 22.18 -10.39
N GLN A 77 3.81 21.05 -9.93
CA GLN A 77 3.17 19.75 -10.15
C GLN A 77 1.77 19.70 -9.49
N ALA A 78 1.67 20.04 -8.21
CA ALA A 78 0.39 20.10 -7.50
C ALA A 78 -0.58 21.09 -8.15
N LYS A 79 -0.09 22.27 -8.59
CA LYS A 79 -0.89 23.25 -9.34
C LYS A 79 -1.43 22.66 -10.64
N THR A 80 -0.62 21.95 -11.40
CA THR A 80 -1.06 21.30 -12.65
C THR A 80 -2.20 20.32 -12.41
N VAL A 81 -2.13 19.53 -11.33
CA VAL A 81 -3.18 18.57 -10.96
C VAL A 81 -4.47 19.32 -10.58
N ARG A 82 -4.36 20.38 -9.77
CA ARG A 82 -5.50 21.22 -9.35
C ARG A 82 -6.18 21.87 -10.55
N GLU A 83 -5.43 22.50 -11.43
CA GLU A 83 -5.97 23.16 -12.64
C GLU A 83 -6.68 22.17 -13.58
N PHE A 84 -6.19 20.93 -13.65
CA PHE A 84 -6.87 19.87 -14.39
C PHE A 84 -8.17 19.45 -13.69
N ALA A 85 -8.15 19.29 -12.38
CA ALA A 85 -9.34 18.96 -11.60
C ALA A 85 -10.43 20.03 -11.75
N ASP A 86 -10.06 21.30 -11.66
CA ASP A 86 -10.95 22.45 -11.84
C ASP A 86 -11.52 22.50 -13.27
N LYS A 87 -10.65 22.31 -14.29
CA LYS A 87 -11.05 22.35 -15.70
C LYS A 87 -12.10 21.31 -16.05
N PHE A 88 -12.02 20.12 -15.49
CA PHE A 88 -12.91 19.00 -15.79
C PHE A 88 -13.92 18.72 -14.68
N ASP A 89 -13.97 19.58 -13.65
CA ASP A 89 -14.89 19.46 -12.52
C ASP A 89 -14.79 18.06 -11.86
N ILE A 90 -13.53 17.60 -11.61
CA ILE A 90 -13.27 16.29 -11.01
C ILE A 90 -13.77 16.29 -9.57
N GLU A 91 -14.72 15.40 -9.25
CA GLU A 91 -15.36 15.35 -7.92
C GLU A 91 -14.43 14.86 -6.83
N ASN A 92 -13.50 13.95 -7.15
CA ASN A 92 -12.60 13.32 -6.18
C ASN A 92 -11.19 13.93 -6.29
N TYR A 93 -11.09 15.24 -6.14
CA TYR A 93 -9.84 15.94 -5.93
C TYR A 93 -9.67 16.29 -4.46
N PHE A 94 -8.53 15.95 -3.87
CA PHE A 94 -8.27 16.13 -2.44
C PHE A 94 -7.10 17.08 -2.22
N GLU A 95 -7.37 18.33 -1.90
CA GLU A 95 -6.37 19.38 -1.66
C GLU A 95 -5.68 19.22 -0.28
N ILE A 96 -4.57 19.92 -0.07
CA ILE A 96 -3.87 19.98 1.21
C ILE A 96 -4.84 20.36 2.34
N GLY A 97 -4.86 19.57 3.41
CA GLY A 97 -5.82 19.70 4.51
C GLY A 97 -6.93 18.64 4.47
N GLU A 98 -7.27 18.14 3.29
CA GLU A 98 -8.16 16.99 3.09
C GLU A 98 -7.41 15.76 2.58
N VAL A 99 -6.15 15.93 2.17
CA VAL A 99 -5.29 14.92 1.61
C VAL A 99 -4.93 13.84 2.64
N GLY A 100 -4.74 12.66 2.15
CA GLY A 100 -4.11 11.53 2.81
C GLY A 100 -3.30 10.76 1.78
N ILE A 101 -2.49 9.82 2.21
CA ILE A 101 -1.80 8.91 1.30
C ILE A 101 -2.87 8.15 0.50
N GLU A 102 -2.85 8.27 -0.83
CA GLU A 102 -3.91 7.84 -1.74
C GLU A 102 -4.43 6.42 -1.47
N HIS A 103 -3.53 5.48 -1.18
CA HIS A 103 -3.90 4.08 -0.92
C HIS A 103 -4.52 3.83 0.47
N ALA A 104 -4.53 4.80 1.35
CA ALA A 104 -5.31 4.80 2.58
C ALA A 104 -6.57 5.67 2.46
N LEU A 105 -6.44 6.82 1.78
CA LEU A 105 -7.52 7.78 1.63
C LEU A 105 -8.69 7.25 0.80
N LEU A 106 -8.43 6.63 -0.37
CA LEU A 106 -9.52 6.21 -1.25
C LEU A 106 -10.41 5.11 -0.63
N PRO A 107 -9.88 4.08 0.06
CA PRO A 107 -10.68 3.17 0.87
C PRO A 107 -11.46 3.89 1.99
N GLU A 108 -10.83 4.82 2.73
CA GLU A 108 -11.46 5.60 3.80
C GLU A 108 -12.63 6.45 3.29
N LYS A 109 -12.56 6.92 2.05
CA LYS A 109 -13.64 7.69 1.39
C LYS A 109 -14.70 6.80 0.72
N GLY A 110 -14.56 5.48 0.78
CA GLY A 110 -15.48 4.53 0.14
C GLY A 110 -15.49 4.62 -1.39
N LEU A 111 -14.40 5.09 -2.00
CA LEU A 111 -14.29 5.28 -3.45
C LEU A 111 -13.93 4.00 -4.19
N VAL A 112 -13.50 2.96 -3.47
CA VAL A 112 -13.18 1.64 -4.03
C VAL A 112 -13.97 0.58 -3.26
N LYS A 113 -14.48 -0.41 -3.97
CA LYS A 113 -15.30 -1.48 -3.43
C LYS A 113 -15.01 -2.83 -4.10
N ALA A 114 -15.53 -3.88 -3.52
CA ALA A 114 -15.41 -5.22 -4.07
C ALA A 114 -16.00 -5.32 -5.48
N GLY A 115 -15.26 -5.95 -6.36
CA GLY A 115 -15.62 -6.17 -7.76
C GLY A 115 -15.23 -5.05 -8.70
N ASP A 116 -14.70 -3.92 -8.21
CA ASP A 116 -14.22 -2.82 -9.05
C ASP A 116 -12.95 -3.20 -9.83
N VAL A 117 -12.78 -2.56 -10.98
CA VAL A 117 -11.53 -2.54 -11.76
C VAL A 117 -10.92 -1.14 -11.65
N VAL A 118 -9.78 -1.06 -10.96
CA VAL A 118 -9.12 0.21 -10.64
C VAL A 118 -7.72 0.25 -11.25
N ILE A 119 -7.39 1.35 -11.92
CA ILE A 119 -6.02 1.64 -12.35
C ILE A 119 -5.50 2.91 -11.72
N GLY A 120 -4.20 2.96 -11.48
CA GLY A 120 -3.52 4.16 -11.02
C GLY A 120 -2.12 4.26 -11.58
N ALA A 121 -1.63 5.48 -11.76
CA ALA A 121 -0.24 5.67 -12.15
C ALA A 121 0.71 5.61 -10.94
N ASP A 122 0.39 4.75 -9.98
CA ASP A 122 1.22 4.36 -8.86
C ASP A 122 1.30 2.84 -8.75
N SER A 123 2.48 2.31 -8.42
CA SER A 123 2.72 0.86 -8.35
C SER A 123 1.89 0.18 -7.25
N HIS A 124 1.61 0.87 -6.14
CA HIS A 124 0.89 0.32 -4.99
C HIS A 124 -0.64 0.43 -5.13
N THR A 125 -1.16 0.78 -6.31
CA THR A 125 -2.61 0.72 -6.63
C THR A 125 -3.19 -0.67 -6.33
N CYS A 126 -2.37 -1.73 -6.31
CA CYS A 126 -2.79 -3.08 -5.92
C CYS A 126 -3.36 -3.18 -4.49
N THR A 127 -3.15 -2.18 -3.64
CA THR A 127 -3.66 -2.11 -2.25
C THR A 127 -5.14 -2.40 -2.14
N TYR A 128 -5.94 -1.99 -3.11
CA TYR A 128 -7.40 -2.12 -3.05
C TYR A 128 -7.90 -3.55 -3.24
N GLY A 129 -7.02 -4.47 -3.61
CA GLY A 129 -7.33 -5.90 -3.59
C GLY A 129 -7.68 -6.43 -2.18
N ALA A 130 -7.30 -5.73 -1.12
CA ALA A 130 -7.77 -6.00 0.24
C ALA A 130 -9.30 -5.91 0.38
N LEU A 131 -9.97 -5.12 -0.48
CA LEU A 131 -11.42 -4.99 -0.56
C LEU A 131 -12.05 -5.94 -1.60
N GLY A 132 -11.29 -6.82 -2.24
CA GLY A 132 -11.79 -7.68 -3.31
C GLY A 132 -11.97 -6.96 -4.65
N ALA A 133 -11.20 -5.88 -4.91
CA ALA A 133 -11.13 -5.21 -6.20
C ALA A 133 -9.95 -5.73 -7.03
N PHE A 134 -10.09 -5.79 -8.35
CA PHE A 134 -8.92 -5.90 -9.23
C PHE A 134 -8.33 -4.51 -9.40
N SER A 135 -7.21 -4.27 -8.78
CA SER A 135 -6.54 -2.98 -8.79
C SER A 135 -5.06 -3.14 -9.12
N THR A 136 -4.54 -2.26 -9.99
CA THR A 136 -3.16 -2.41 -10.49
C THR A 136 -2.55 -1.09 -10.91
N GLY A 137 -1.23 -0.98 -10.70
CA GLY A 137 -0.43 0.11 -11.24
C GLY A 137 -0.25 0.01 -12.75
N VAL A 138 -0.32 1.18 -13.41
CA VAL A 138 -0.12 1.34 -14.86
C VAL A 138 0.80 2.53 -15.15
N GLY A 139 1.27 2.67 -16.37
CA GLY A 139 2.02 3.84 -16.81
C GLY A 139 1.15 5.10 -16.92
N SER A 140 1.78 6.28 -16.83
CA SER A 140 1.06 7.56 -16.96
C SER A 140 0.31 7.71 -18.28
N THR A 141 0.78 7.09 -19.37
CA THR A 141 0.10 7.07 -20.66
C THR A 141 -1.19 6.24 -20.62
N ASP A 142 -1.14 5.07 -19.96
CA ASP A 142 -2.34 4.22 -19.76
C ASP A 142 -3.35 4.91 -18.83
N MET A 143 -2.87 5.61 -17.79
CA MET A 143 -3.73 6.44 -16.95
C MET A 143 -4.43 7.53 -17.78
N ALA A 144 -3.70 8.22 -18.65
CA ALA A 144 -4.27 9.25 -19.55
C ALA A 144 -5.36 8.66 -20.44
N ALA A 145 -5.10 7.51 -21.07
CA ALA A 145 -6.08 6.81 -21.90
C ALA A 145 -7.30 6.36 -21.05
N GLY A 146 -7.07 5.87 -19.84
CA GLY A 146 -8.12 5.53 -18.87
C GLY A 146 -9.01 6.71 -18.50
N MET A 147 -8.42 7.89 -18.22
CA MET A 147 -9.17 9.12 -17.94
C MET A 147 -10.00 9.59 -19.14
N ALA A 148 -9.50 9.41 -20.36
CA ALA A 148 -10.20 9.81 -21.57
C ALA A 148 -11.32 8.84 -21.98
N THR A 149 -11.10 7.53 -21.81
CA THR A 149 -11.98 6.50 -22.41
C THR A 149 -12.78 5.68 -21.41
N GLY A 150 -12.42 5.67 -20.13
CA GLY A 150 -12.99 4.79 -19.11
C GLY A 150 -12.65 3.32 -19.34
N LYS A 151 -11.60 3.03 -20.11
CA LYS A 151 -11.22 1.66 -20.47
C LYS A 151 -9.72 1.43 -20.34
N ALA A 152 -9.36 0.20 -20.06
CA ALA A 152 -7.98 -0.28 -20.13
C ALA A 152 -7.92 -1.69 -20.72
N TRP A 153 -6.81 -2.00 -21.37
CA TRP A 153 -6.55 -3.35 -21.83
C TRP A 153 -5.71 -4.11 -20.81
N PHE A 154 -5.97 -5.39 -20.70
CA PHE A 154 -5.16 -6.30 -19.86
C PHE A 154 -4.89 -7.61 -20.60
N ARG A 155 -3.70 -8.13 -20.41
CA ARG A 155 -3.47 -9.56 -20.57
C ARG A 155 -3.94 -10.20 -19.27
N VAL A 156 -4.91 -11.09 -19.32
CA VAL A 156 -5.44 -11.77 -18.12
C VAL A 156 -4.30 -12.50 -17.41
N PRO A 157 -4.02 -12.15 -16.12
CA PRO A 157 -2.93 -12.80 -15.41
C PRO A 157 -3.28 -14.24 -15.04
N GLU A 158 -2.27 -15.10 -14.98
CA GLU A 158 -2.34 -16.33 -14.20
C GLU A 158 -2.46 -15.99 -12.70
N ALA A 159 -2.87 -16.96 -11.88
CA ALA A 159 -2.99 -16.74 -10.44
C ALA A 159 -2.15 -17.72 -9.62
N ILE A 160 -1.67 -17.22 -8.48
CA ILE A 160 -1.09 -17.99 -7.38
C ILE A 160 -2.06 -17.90 -6.21
N LYS A 161 -2.37 -19.03 -5.57
CA LYS A 161 -3.22 -19.07 -4.39
C LYS A 161 -2.38 -19.13 -3.12
N PHE A 162 -2.72 -18.29 -2.15
CA PHE A 162 -2.20 -18.33 -0.79
C PHE A 162 -3.35 -18.69 0.15
N ASN A 163 -3.28 -19.90 0.71
CA ASN A 163 -4.26 -20.45 1.61
C ASN A 163 -3.84 -20.13 3.05
N ILE A 164 -4.51 -19.20 3.68
CA ILE A 164 -4.19 -18.70 5.03
C ILE A 164 -4.82 -19.61 6.07
N LYS A 165 -4.08 -19.95 7.12
CA LYS A 165 -4.56 -20.68 8.30
C LYS A 165 -3.87 -20.19 9.58
N GLY A 166 -4.46 -20.53 10.73
CA GLY A 166 -3.89 -20.19 12.04
C GLY A 166 -4.05 -18.71 12.42
N LYS A 167 -3.37 -18.27 13.46
CA LYS A 167 -3.45 -16.91 14.00
C LYS A 167 -2.06 -16.32 14.22
N LEU A 168 -1.93 -15.02 13.99
CA LEU A 168 -0.69 -14.28 14.25
C LEU A 168 -0.31 -14.33 15.73
N LYS A 169 0.99 -14.42 15.99
CA LYS A 169 1.59 -14.25 17.32
C LYS A 169 1.46 -12.80 17.79
N LYS A 170 1.63 -12.58 19.09
CA LYS A 170 1.69 -11.21 19.62
C LYS A 170 2.81 -10.42 18.94
N TYR A 171 2.56 -9.16 18.63
CA TYR A 171 3.45 -8.23 17.93
C TYR A 171 3.87 -8.63 16.49
N VAL A 172 3.31 -9.69 15.94
CA VAL A 172 3.44 -10.05 14.51
C VAL A 172 2.23 -9.50 13.77
N SER A 173 2.43 -8.97 12.56
CA SER A 173 1.40 -8.26 11.80
C SER A 173 1.41 -8.63 10.32
N GLY A 174 0.47 -8.11 9.55
CA GLY A 174 0.41 -8.30 8.09
C GLY A 174 1.69 -7.93 7.36
N LYS A 175 2.51 -7.02 7.94
CA LYS A 175 3.83 -6.68 7.40
C LYS A 175 4.79 -7.87 7.46
N ASP A 176 4.83 -8.56 8.58
CA ASP A 176 5.67 -9.75 8.74
C ASP A 176 5.21 -10.86 7.78
N VAL A 177 3.88 -11.02 7.61
CA VAL A 177 3.30 -12.00 6.68
C VAL A 177 3.76 -11.74 5.24
N ILE A 178 3.63 -10.52 4.75
CA ILE A 178 3.99 -10.24 3.35
C ILE A 178 5.50 -10.28 3.12
N LEU A 179 6.31 -9.83 4.09
CA LEU A 179 7.76 -9.95 4.01
C LEU A 179 8.20 -11.42 4.02
N HIS A 180 7.56 -12.27 4.83
CA HIS A 180 7.77 -13.71 4.81
C HIS A 180 7.43 -14.31 3.43
N ILE A 181 6.29 -13.96 2.86
CA ILE A 181 5.87 -14.43 1.53
C ILE A 181 6.86 -13.99 0.46
N ILE A 182 7.26 -12.71 0.43
CA ILE A 182 8.23 -12.21 -0.54
C ILE A 182 9.59 -12.90 -0.37
N GLY A 183 10.04 -13.11 0.87
CA GLY A 183 11.25 -13.88 1.14
C GLY A 183 11.20 -15.32 0.66
N MET A 184 10.00 -15.94 0.67
CA MET A 184 9.77 -17.32 0.22
C MET A 184 9.73 -17.45 -1.31
N ILE A 185 9.12 -16.48 -2.02
CA ILE A 185 8.88 -16.60 -3.46
C ILE A 185 9.80 -15.75 -4.33
N GLY A 186 10.50 -14.76 -3.75
CA GLY A 186 11.35 -13.80 -4.44
C GLY A 186 10.59 -12.59 -4.99
N VAL A 187 11.33 -11.55 -5.41
CA VAL A 187 10.77 -10.32 -5.99
C VAL A 187 10.15 -10.50 -7.38
N ASP A 188 10.38 -11.64 -8.02
CA ASP A 188 9.83 -12.01 -9.33
C ASP A 188 8.91 -13.26 -9.28
N GLY A 189 8.71 -13.85 -8.09
CA GLY A 189 7.96 -15.09 -7.91
C GLY A 189 6.50 -15.02 -8.37
N ALA A 190 5.91 -13.83 -8.31
CA ALA A 190 4.56 -13.55 -8.82
C ALA A 190 4.56 -12.64 -10.06
N LEU A 191 5.66 -12.59 -10.82
CA LEU A 191 5.79 -11.68 -11.96
C LEU A 191 4.61 -11.81 -12.92
N TYR A 192 3.88 -10.69 -13.08
CA TYR A 192 2.66 -10.56 -13.89
C TYR A 192 1.53 -11.53 -13.51
N LYS A 193 1.47 -12.01 -12.28
CA LYS A 193 0.41 -12.90 -11.79
C LYS A 193 -0.53 -12.17 -10.81
N SER A 194 -1.68 -12.75 -10.54
CA SER A 194 -2.54 -12.39 -9.43
C SER A 194 -2.14 -13.22 -8.20
N MET A 195 -1.95 -12.58 -7.06
CA MET A 195 -1.82 -13.25 -5.75
C MET A 195 -3.19 -13.26 -5.09
N GLU A 196 -3.82 -14.44 -5.00
CA GLU A 196 -5.17 -14.59 -4.42
C GLU A 196 -5.10 -15.20 -3.02
N PHE A 197 -5.63 -14.49 -2.02
CA PHE A 197 -5.60 -14.85 -0.61
C PHE A 197 -6.98 -15.36 -0.17
N SER A 198 -7.02 -16.54 0.43
CA SER A 198 -8.23 -17.23 0.88
C SER A 198 -7.95 -18.09 2.11
N GLY A 199 -8.94 -18.83 2.62
CA GLY A 199 -8.82 -19.65 3.83
C GLY A 199 -9.28 -18.88 5.07
N GLU A 200 -8.57 -19.00 6.18
CA GLU A 200 -8.91 -18.37 7.46
C GLU A 200 -8.49 -16.88 7.50
N ILE A 201 -8.88 -16.12 6.47
CA ILE A 201 -8.50 -14.70 6.31
C ILE A 201 -9.11 -13.80 7.38
N GLU A 202 -10.17 -14.24 8.07
CA GLU A 202 -10.76 -13.55 9.23
C GLU A 202 -9.81 -13.39 10.41
N ASN A 203 -8.70 -14.13 10.43
CA ASN A 203 -7.62 -13.98 11.41
C ASN A 203 -6.66 -12.82 11.09
N LEU A 204 -6.85 -12.14 9.95
CA LEU A 204 -6.15 -10.91 9.55
C LEU A 204 -7.11 -9.73 9.62
N THR A 205 -6.70 -8.65 10.28
CA THR A 205 -7.45 -7.39 10.27
C THR A 205 -7.49 -6.79 8.87
N MET A 206 -8.40 -5.84 8.62
CA MET A 206 -8.40 -5.12 7.33
C MET A 206 -7.09 -4.40 7.07
N ASP A 207 -6.46 -3.83 8.10
CA ASP A 207 -5.18 -3.14 7.97
C ASP A 207 -4.04 -4.11 7.60
N ASP A 208 -4.05 -5.33 8.15
CA ASP A 208 -3.11 -6.39 7.72
C ASP A 208 -3.32 -6.76 6.25
N ARG A 209 -4.59 -6.91 5.81
CA ARG A 209 -4.91 -7.23 4.40
C ARG A 209 -4.50 -6.10 3.46
N PHE A 210 -4.70 -4.84 3.83
CA PHE A 210 -4.22 -3.70 3.06
C PHE A 210 -2.70 -3.71 2.92
N THR A 211 -1.97 -4.01 3.98
CA THR A 211 -0.50 -4.13 3.96
C THR A 211 -0.04 -5.27 3.02
N ILE A 212 -0.68 -6.43 3.11
CA ILE A 212 -0.36 -7.60 2.28
C ILE A 212 -0.66 -7.31 0.80
N ALA A 213 -1.85 -6.79 0.49
CA ALA A 213 -2.24 -6.44 -0.88
C ALA A 213 -1.34 -5.33 -1.46
N ASN A 214 -0.98 -4.31 -0.66
CA ASN A 214 -0.09 -3.23 -1.06
C ASN A 214 1.26 -3.74 -1.55
N MET A 215 1.86 -4.69 -0.82
CA MET A 215 3.19 -5.19 -1.12
C MET A 215 3.21 -6.38 -2.11
N ALA A 216 2.08 -6.78 -2.66
CA ALA A 216 2.04 -7.83 -3.69
C ALA A 216 2.88 -7.44 -4.92
N ILE A 217 2.94 -6.15 -5.27
CA ILE A 217 3.78 -5.65 -6.37
C ILE A 217 5.28 -5.90 -6.12
N GLU A 218 5.72 -6.00 -4.87
CA GLU A 218 7.11 -6.26 -4.52
C GLU A 218 7.55 -7.71 -4.80
N ALA A 219 6.57 -8.62 -5.06
CA ALA A 219 6.80 -9.94 -5.64
C ALA A 219 6.58 -9.97 -7.17
N GLY A 220 6.41 -8.80 -7.81
CA GLY A 220 6.16 -8.67 -9.25
C GLY A 220 4.70 -8.86 -9.66
N ALA A 221 3.76 -9.00 -8.72
CA ALA A 221 2.36 -9.27 -9.02
C ALA A 221 1.64 -8.09 -9.69
N LYS A 222 0.62 -8.39 -10.49
CA LYS A 222 -0.31 -7.39 -11.02
C LYS A 222 -1.25 -6.90 -9.93
N ASN A 223 -1.69 -7.79 -9.05
CA ASN A 223 -2.53 -7.46 -7.89
C ASN A 223 -2.35 -8.51 -6.78
N GLY A 224 -2.67 -8.11 -5.56
CA GLY A 224 -2.90 -9.00 -4.44
C GLY A 224 -4.36 -8.85 -4.01
N ILE A 225 -5.15 -9.92 -4.01
CA ILE A 225 -6.59 -9.84 -3.80
C ILE A 225 -7.06 -10.83 -2.74
N PHE A 226 -7.93 -10.36 -1.86
CA PHE A 226 -8.57 -11.15 -0.81
C PHE A 226 -10.01 -11.48 -1.16
N GLU A 227 -10.48 -12.65 -0.71
CA GLU A 227 -11.91 -12.94 -0.68
C GLU A 227 -12.64 -11.93 0.21
N VAL A 228 -13.90 -11.64 -0.13
CA VAL A 228 -14.74 -10.69 0.62
C VAL A 228 -15.52 -11.45 1.68
N ASP A 229 -15.08 -11.35 2.92
CA ASP A 229 -15.74 -11.89 4.11
C ASP A 229 -16.57 -10.83 4.86
N ALA A 230 -17.14 -11.21 6.00
CA ALA A 230 -17.94 -10.31 6.82
C ALA A 230 -17.19 -9.07 7.31
N LEU A 231 -15.91 -9.21 7.65
CA LEU A 231 -15.06 -8.10 8.10
C LEU A 231 -14.83 -7.06 6.99
N CYS A 232 -14.58 -7.52 5.78
CA CYS A 232 -14.44 -6.65 4.60
C CYS A 232 -15.77 -5.96 4.26
N GLU A 233 -16.92 -6.67 4.35
CA GLU A 233 -18.23 -6.06 4.14
C GLU A 233 -18.53 -4.97 5.16
N GLU A 234 -18.24 -5.21 6.44
CA GLU A 234 -18.41 -4.23 7.52
C GLU A 234 -17.56 -3.00 7.26
N TYR A 235 -16.27 -3.17 6.96
CA TYR A 235 -15.38 -2.08 6.61
C TYR A 235 -15.95 -1.22 5.47
N MET A 236 -16.39 -1.83 4.37
CA MET A 236 -16.97 -1.09 3.24
C MET A 236 -18.24 -0.32 3.64
N LYS A 237 -19.12 -0.93 4.45
CA LYS A 237 -20.36 -0.28 4.93
C LYS A 237 -20.05 0.92 5.84
N GLU A 238 -19.12 0.79 6.77
CA GLU A 238 -18.65 1.88 7.64
C GLU A 238 -18.10 3.07 6.86
N HIS A 239 -17.50 2.81 5.70
CA HIS A 239 -16.97 3.83 4.80
C HIS A 239 -17.96 4.27 3.71
N GLY A 240 -19.26 4.00 3.90
CA GLY A 240 -20.33 4.54 3.08
C GLY A 240 -20.59 3.80 1.77
N VAL A 241 -19.96 2.66 1.53
CA VAL A 241 -20.22 1.83 0.34
C VAL A 241 -21.59 1.15 0.46
N LYS A 242 -22.49 1.49 -0.44
CA LYS A 242 -23.91 1.01 -0.40
C LYS A 242 -24.13 -0.29 -1.18
N SER A 243 -23.32 -0.55 -2.19
CA SER A 243 -23.45 -1.73 -3.05
C SER A 243 -22.10 -2.15 -3.62
N PHE A 244 -21.87 -3.45 -3.67
CA PHE A 244 -20.65 -4.06 -4.22
C PHE A 244 -20.96 -5.48 -4.70
N THR A 245 -20.08 -6.04 -5.51
CA THR A 245 -20.20 -7.42 -6.01
C THR A 245 -19.05 -8.25 -5.47
N LYS A 246 -19.39 -9.37 -4.84
CA LYS A 246 -18.39 -10.33 -4.33
C LYS A 246 -18.08 -11.38 -5.39
N TYR A 247 -16.81 -11.67 -5.54
CA TYR A 247 -16.34 -12.77 -6.37
C TYR A 247 -15.51 -13.73 -5.53
N SER A 248 -15.77 -15.01 -5.66
CA SER A 248 -14.94 -16.10 -5.15
C SER A 248 -14.50 -16.97 -6.32
N ALA A 249 -13.34 -17.60 -6.22
CA ALA A 249 -12.90 -18.53 -7.24
C ALA A 249 -13.84 -19.73 -7.35
N ASP A 250 -13.96 -20.30 -8.55
CA ASP A 250 -14.64 -21.57 -8.74
C ASP A 250 -13.85 -22.69 -8.07
N SER A 251 -14.53 -23.76 -7.66
CA SER A 251 -13.89 -24.90 -6.98
C SER A 251 -12.87 -25.64 -7.88
N ASP A 252 -13.04 -25.53 -9.19
CA ASP A 252 -12.15 -26.08 -10.22
C ASP A 252 -11.30 -24.98 -10.91
N ALA A 253 -11.12 -23.82 -10.26
CA ALA A 253 -10.23 -22.77 -10.75
C ALA A 253 -8.77 -23.25 -10.76
N GLU A 254 -8.04 -22.91 -11.81
CA GLU A 254 -6.65 -23.33 -11.95
C GLU A 254 -5.69 -22.24 -11.44
N TYR A 255 -4.73 -22.68 -10.63
CA TYR A 255 -3.64 -21.86 -10.09
C TYR A 255 -2.29 -22.45 -10.53
N VAL A 256 -1.36 -21.59 -10.95
CA VAL A 256 0.01 -22.03 -11.30
C VAL A 256 0.76 -22.56 -10.09
N LYS A 257 0.39 -22.08 -8.90
CA LYS A 257 0.92 -22.58 -7.62
C LYS A 257 -0.07 -22.31 -6.49
N VAL A 258 -0.04 -23.17 -5.47
CA VAL A 258 -0.77 -23.00 -4.22
C VAL A 258 0.21 -23.06 -3.08
N TYR A 259 0.15 -22.10 -2.17
CA TYR A 259 0.92 -22.07 -0.95
C TYR A 259 0.00 -22.08 0.27
N ASP A 260 0.32 -22.91 1.25
CA ASP A 260 -0.28 -22.86 2.58
C ASP A 260 0.56 -21.98 3.49
N ILE A 261 -0.06 -20.97 4.06
CA ILE A 261 0.58 -19.99 4.96
C ILE A 261 -0.01 -20.15 6.35
N ASP A 262 0.77 -20.70 7.27
CA ASP A 262 0.39 -20.83 8.67
C ASP A 262 0.85 -19.59 9.46
N LEU A 263 -0.11 -18.72 9.80
CA LEU A 263 0.16 -17.49 10.55
C LEU A 263 0.82 -17.74 11.89
N SER A 264 0.60 -18.90 12.50
CA SER A 264 1.19 -19.26 13.81
C SER A 264 2.69 -19.57 13.74
N GLU A 265 3.19 -19.90 12.55
CA GLU A 265 4.60 -20.19 12.32
C GLU A 265 5.40 -18.93 11.93
N ILE A 266 4.72 -17.84 11.53
CA ILE A 266 5.39 -16.60 11.16
C ILE A 266 5.96 -15.92 12.41
N ASP A 267 7.21 -15.47 12.29
CA ASP A 267 7.92 -14.67 13.28
C ASP A 267 8.14 -13.25 12.77
N HIS A 268 8.61 -12.34 13.62
CA HIS A 268 9.06 -11.04 13.16
C HIS A 268 9.97 -11.18 11.93
N THR A 269 9.63 -10.49 10.88
CA THR A 269 10.34 -10.61 9.60
C THR A 269 10.81 -9.25 9.14
N VAL A 270 12.11 -9.13 8.88
CA VAL A 270 12.71 -7.89 8.41
C VAL A 270 13.38 -8.12 7.07
N ALA A 271 13.03 -7.31 6.07
CA ALA A 271 13.76 -7.33 4.80
C ALA A 271 15.01 -6.45 4.90
N PHE A 272 16.14 -7.09 4.74
CA PHE A 272 17.45 -6.45 4.76
C PHE A 272 17.72 -5.73 3.42
N PRO A 273 18.60 -4.72 3.39
CA PRO A 273 18.99 -4.05 2.15
C PRO A 273 19.50 -5.05 1.09
N ASN A 274 19.27 -4.88 -0.20
CA ASN A 274 18.61 -3.80 -0.93
C ASN A 274 17.42 -4.32 -1.74
N LEU A 275 16.82 -5.45 -1.30
CA LEU A 275 15.65 -6.07 -1.92
C LEU A 275 14.68 -6.55 -0.84
N PRO A 276 13.36 -6.45 -1.06
CA PRO A 276 12.36 -6.95 -0.11
C PRO A 276 12.44 -8.46 0.14
N GLU A 277 13.00 -9.24 -0.79
CA GLU A 277 13.20 -10.70 -0.64
C GLU A 277 14.32 -11.07 0.34
N ASN A 278 15.19 -10.13 0.73
CA ASN A 278 16.23 -10.36 1.74
C ASN A 278 15.62 -10.47 3.16
N ALA A 279 14.50 -11.17 3.27
CA ALA A 279 13.76 -11.37 4.50
C ALA A 279 14.53 -12.25 5.48
N ARG A 280 14.61 -11.82 6.74
CA ARG A 280 15.29 -12.54 7.82
C ARG A 280 14.46 -12.52 9.09
N THR A 281 14.54 -13.61 9.83
CA THR A 281 13.95 -13.75 11.16
C THR A 281 14.92 -13.31 12.27
N PRO A 282 14.49 -13.12 13.54
CA PRO A 282 15.32 -12.57 14.61
C PRO A 282 16.63 -13.33 14.87
N LYS A 283 16.63 -14.63 14.59
CA LYS A 283 17.86 -15.47 14.77
C LYS A 283 18.99 -15.07 13.82
N GLU A 284 18.66 -14.35 12.75
CA GLU A 284 19.58 -14.00 11.65
C GLU A 284 19.97 -12.51 11.63
N TRP A 285 19.34 -11.67 12.49
CA TRP A 285 19.50 -10.20 12.38
C TRP A 285 20.90 -9.73 12.80
N GLY A 286 21.51 -10.32 13.80
CA GLY A 286 22.72 -9.78 14.40
C GLY A 286 22.47 -8.44 15.11
N LYS A 287 23.55 -7.76 15.51
CA LYS A 287 23.49 -6.44 16.17
C LYS A 287 23.71 -5.31 15.18
N ILE A 288 22.63 -4.69 14.71
CA ILE A 288 22.65 -3.63 13.70
C ILE A 288 22.29 -2.31 14.36
N ALA A 289 23.20 -1.37 14.46
CA ALA A 289 22.91 -0.01 14.91
C ALA A 289 22.15 0.76 13.82
N ILE A 290 21.22 1.63 14.23
CA ILE A 290 20.36 2.38 13.35
C ILE A 290 20.44 3.89 13.65
N ASP A 291 20.18 4.72 12.64
CA ASP A 291 20.21 6.17 12.73
C ASP A 291 18.80 6.78 12.64
N GLN A 292 17.87 6.06 12.01
CA GLN A 292 16.51 6.55 11.77
C GLN A 292 15.49 5.43 11.84
N VAL A 293 14.27 5.81 12.26
CA VAL A 293 13.07 4.99 12.14
C VAL A 293 11.98 5.79 11.44
N VAL A 294 11.25 5.15 10.53
CA VAL A 294 10.05 5.72 9.89
C VAL A 294 8.89 4.76 10.09
N ILE A 295 7.81 5.25 10.74
CA ILE A 295 6.56 4.51 10.93
C ILE A 295 5.45 5.24 10.21
N GLY A 296 4.82 4.59 9.25
CA GLY A 296 3.78 5.17 8.42
C GLY A 296 3.73 4.60 7.01
N SER A 297 3.45 5.47 6.04
CA SER A 297 3.29 5.12 4.61
C SER A 297 1.92 4.47 4.31
N CYS A 298 1.66 4.20 3.02
CA CYS A 298 0.46 3.51 2.58
C CYS A 298 0.34 2.07 3.12
N THR A 299 1.46 1.47 3.53
CA THR A 299 1.49 0.14 4.14
C THR A 299 1.06 0.16 5.60
N ASN A 300 1.68 0.99 6.44
CA ASN A 300 1.56 0.93 7.90
C ASN A 300 1.43 2.30 8.56
N GLY A 301 0.60 3.18 8.01
CA GLY A 301 0.23 4.47 8.61
C GLY A 301 -1.22 4.53 9.11
N ARG A 302 -1.90 3.37 9.21
CA ARG A 302 -3.28 3.29 9.69
C ARG A 302 -3.34 3.38 11.21
N LEU A 303 -4.53 3.62 11.75
CA LEU A 303 -4.69 3.87 13.19
C LEU A 303 -4.26 2.68 14.05
N SER A 304 -4.49 1.45 13.59
CA SER A 304 -4.03 0.24 14.30
C SER A 304 -2.50 0.14 14.35
N ASP A 305 -1.81 0.51 13.28
CA ASP A 305 -0.34 0.55 13.22
C ASP A 305 0.22 1.56 14.24
N LEU A 306 -0.41 2.75 14.28
CA LEU A 306 -0.02 3.80 15.22
C LEU A 306 -0.28 3.40 16.69
N ARG A 307 -1.41 2.72 16.96
CA ARG A 307 -1.70 2.20 18.31
C ARG A 307 -0.64 1.21 18.77
N LYS A 308 -0.28 0.25 17.92
CA LYS A 308 0.75 -0.77 18.21
C LYS A 308 2.12 -0.13 18.46
N ALA A 309 2.53 0.80 17.61
CA ALA A 309 3.79 1.53 17.79
C ALA A 309 3.77 2.39 19.07
N ALA A 310 2.66 3.06 19.38
CA ALA A 310 2.52 3.88 20.58
C ALA A 310 2.50 3.05 21.86
N GLU A 311 1.95 1.83 21.85
CA GLU A 311 2.00 0.89 22.99
C GLU A 311 3.46 0.57 23.35
N ILE A 312 4.30 0.35 22.36
CA ILE A 312 5.73 0.04 22.58
C ILE A 312 6.51 1.27 23.05
N LEU A 313 6.18 2.45 22.56
CA LEU A 313 6.86 3.71 22.89
C LEU A 313 6.37 4.35 24.20
N ASP A 314 5.21 3.94 24.72
CA ASP A 314 4.62 4.50 25.92
C ASP A 314 5.53 4.36 27.14
N GLY A 315 5.85 5.49 27.79
CA GLY A 315 6.77 5.55 28.92
C GLY A 315 8.25 5.33 28.57
N ARG A 316 8.58 5.21 27.29
CA ARG A 316 9.97 5.02 26.81
C ARG A 316 10.40 6.23 25.96
N HIS A 317 11.71 6.32 25.72
CA HIS A 317 12.28 7.35 24.86
C HIS A 317 13.04 6.73 23.66
N VAL A 318 12.93 7.37 22.52
CA VAL A 318 13.78 7.10 21.36
C VAL A 318 15.25 7.27 21.77
N LYS A 319 16.08 6.31 21.37
CA LYS A 319 17.51 6.31 21.69
C LYS A 319 18.18 7.59 21.23
N LYS A 320 18.98 8.20 22.08
CA LYS A 320 19.76 9.39 21.71
C LYS A 320 20.60 9.12 20.45
N GLY A 321 20.44 9.95 19.44
CA GLY A 321 21.10 9.81 18.14
C GLY A 321 20.23 9.15 17.07
N VAL A 322 19.10 8.55 17.43
CA VAL A 322 18.12 8.01 16.48
C VAL A 322 17.03 9.06 16.21
N ARG A 323 16.65 9.22 14.97
CA ARG A 323 15.50 10.02 14.54
C ARG A 323 14.29 9.10 14.33
N ALA A 324 13.17 9.38 14.98
CA ALA A 324 11.93 8.62 14.77
C ALA A 324 10.88 9.54 14.12
N ILE A 325 10.38 9.16 12.95
CA ILE A 325 9.41 9.92 12.16
C ILE A 325 8.13 9.10 12.06
N ILE A 326 7.01 9.70 12.49
CA ILE A 326 5.68 9.08 12.47
C ILE A 326 4.83 9.79 11.41
N ILE A 327 4.19 9.03 10.53
CA ILE A 327 3.37 9.57 9.44
C ILE A 327 2.00 8.89 9.46
N PRO A 328 0.98 9.50 10.09
CA PRO A 328 -0.41 9.06 9.95
C PRO A 328 -0.83 9.10 8.48
N ALA A 329 -1.55 8.06 8.01
CA ALA A 329 -1.81 7.93 6.58
C ALA A 329 -2.85 8.92 6.05
N THR A 330 -3.79 9.41 6.88
CA THR A 330 -4.82 10.38 6.47
C THR A 330 -5.05 11.43 7.55
N GLN A 331 -5.72 12.53 7.20
CA GLN A 331 -6.12 13.56 8.17
C GLN A 331 -7.10 13.00 9.21
N LYS A 332 -7.98 12.07 8.81
CA LYS A 332 -8.89 11.41 9.75
C LYS A 332 -8.11 10.55 10.76
N ILE A 333 -7.17 9.74 10.30
CA ILE A 333 -6.30 8.93 11.16
C ILE A 333 -5.48 9.83 12.08
N TYR A 334 -4.95 10.94 11.56
CA TYR A 334 -4.22 11.93 12.38
C TYR A 334 -5.10 12.49 13.52
N LEU A 335 -6.34 12.88 13.19
CA LEU A 335 -7.30 13.41 14.16
C LEU A 335 -7.73 12.34 15.19
N ASP A 336 -7.96 11.11 14.75
CA ASP A 336 -8.34 10.01 15.64
C ASP A 336 -7.17 9.63 16.58
N ALA A 337 -5.94 9.60 16.07
CA ALA A 337 -4.74 9.38 16.88
C ALA A 337 -4.51 10.53 17.90
N LEU A 338 -4.85 11.77 17.53
CA LEU A 338 -4.82 12.90 18.47
C LEU A 338 -5.84 12.73 19.61
N LYS A 339 -7.09 12.37 19.28
CA LYS A 339 -8.16 12.15 20.26
C LYS A 339 -7.87 11.00 21.23
N GLU A 340 -7.17 9.97 20.76
CA GLU A 340 -6.77 8.82 21.57
C GLU A 340 -5.50 9.07 22.39
N GLY A 341 -4.88 10.25 22.31
CA GLY A 341 -3.61 10.55 22.99
C GLY A 341 -2.38 9.85 22.42
N ILE A 342 -2.51 9.19 21.26
CA ILE A 342 -1.42 8.47 20.60
C ILE A 342 -0.32 9.43 20.16
N LEU A 343 -0.69 10.62 19.64
CA LEU A 343 0.30 11.60 19.21
C LEU A 343 1.09 12.18 20.38
N GLU A 344 0.44 12.35 21.54
CA GLU A 344 1.13 12.78 22.76
C GLU A 344 2.20 11.76 23.17
N LYS A 345 1.89 10.47 23.14
CA LYS A 345 2.85 9.40 23.45
C LYS A 345 4.06 9.45 22.51
N PHE A 346 3.86 9.64 21.23
CA PHE A 346 4.95 9.79 20.27
C PHE A 346 5.82 11.00 20.55
N ILE A 347 5.22 12.15 20.84
CA ILE A 347 5.94 13.40 21.14
C ILE A 347 6.75 13.25 22.42
N LEU A 348 6.14 12.67 23.49
CA LEU A 348 6.82 12.42 24.75
C LEU A 348 7.96 11.41 24.61
N ALA A 349 7.83 10.44 23.71
CA ALA A 349 8.90 9.52 23.36
C ALA A 349 10.04 10.15 22.54
N GLY A 350 9.88 11.39 22.06
CA GLY A 350 10.88 12.09 21.24
C GLY A 350 10.76 11.82 19.75
N CYS A 351 9.60 11.40 19.28
CA CYS A 351 9.30 11.24 17.85
C CYS A 351 8.88 12.57 17.22
N VAL A 352 9.13 12.71 15.92
CA VAL A 352 8.54 13.76 15.07
C VAL A 352 7.28 13.22 14.42
N VAL A 353 6.14 13.85 14.63
CA VAL A 353 4.88 13.52 13.97
C VAL A 353 4.68 14.44 12.77
N SER A 354 4.54 13.87 11.58
CA SER A 354 4.34 14.60 10.32
C SER A 354 2.87 14.68 9.94
N ALA A 355 2.53 15.66 9.10
CA ALA A 355 1.29 15.59 8.32
C ALA A 355 1.29 14.35 7.40
N PRO A 356 0.09 13.85 7.00
CA PRO A 356 -0.01 12.76 6.03
C PRO A 356 0.72 13.07 4.73
N THR A 357 1.68 12.26 4.36
CA THR A 357 2.44 12.36 3.10
C THR A 357 3.15 11.06 2.78
N CYS A 358 3.35 10.76 1.52
CA CYS A 358 4.17 9.65 1.08
C CYS A 358 5.69 9.91 1.27
N GLY A 359 6.09 11.15 1.37
CA GLY A 359 7.37 11.76 1.70
C GLY A 359 8.63 10.89 1.75
N PRO A 360 8.98 10.34 2.91
CA PRO A 360 10.22 9.59 3.08
C PRO A 360 10.30 8.30 2.27
N CYS A 361 9.17 7.68 1.95
CA CYS A 361 9.10 6.37 1.27
C CYS A 361 9.85 6.34 -0.07
N LEU A 362 9.92 7.49 -0.75
CA LEU A 362 10.60 7.61 -2.05
C LEU A 362 11.87 8.49 -2.00
N GLY A 363 12.30 8.90 -0.81
CA GLY A 363 13.45 9.81 -0.65
C GLY A 363 13.21 11.19 -1.26
N GLY A 364 11.95 11.59 -1.41
CA GLY A 364 11.58 12.77 -2.16
C GLY A 364 11.16 13.98 -1.33
N HIS A 365 10.88 13.83 -0.05
CA HIS A 365 10.31 14.91 0.76
C HIS A 365 11.07 15.11 2.06
N MET A 366 10.81 14.36 3.12
CA MET A 366 11.45 14.51 4.44
C MET A 366 12.13 13.20 4.86
N GLY A 367 12.94 13.24 5.94
CA GLY A 367 13.56 12.05 6.51
C GLY A 367 14.56 11.38 5.56
N ILE A 368 15.19 12.16 4.69
CA ILE A 368 16.17 11.67 3.71
C ILE A 368 17.44 11.23 4.45
N LEU A 369 17.93 10.05 4.08
CA LEU A 369 19.12 9.45 4.67
C LEU A 369 20.40 9.97 4.01
N ALA A 370 21.40 10.27 4.85
CA ALA A 370 22.73 10.56 4.41
C ALA A 370 23.52 9.27 4.13
N LYS A 371 24.71 9.44 3.56
CA LYS A 371 25.66 8.36 3.27
C LYS A 371 25.94 7.50 4.50
N GLY A 372 25.74 6.19 4.39
CA GLY A 372 26.01 5.20 5.43
C GLY A 372 24.99 5.16 6.57
N GLU A 373 23.94 6.00 6.55
CA GLU A 373 22.87 5.93 7.55
C GLU A 373 21.97 4.72 7.33
N ARG A 374 21.46 4.17 8.45
CA ARG A 374 20.59 3.00 8.51
C ARG A 374 19.21 3.35 9.05
N CYS A 375 18.17 2.96 8.32
CA CYS A 375 16.79 3.22 8.68
C CYS A 375 16.00 1.91 8.81
N VAL A 376 15.29 1.73 9.94
CA VAL A 376 14.21 0.73 10.03
C VAL A 376 12.91 1.43 9.62
N SER A 377 12.22 0.89 8.63
CA SER A 377 11.09 1.56 8.00
C SER A 377 9.91 0.63 7.78
N THR A 378 8.71 1.14 8.02
CA THR A 378 7.46 0.42 7.69
C THR A 378 6.99 0.67 6.25
N THR A 379 7.78 1.36 5.44
CA THR A 379 7.54 1.56 4.00
C THR A 379 7.62 0.24 3.23
N ASN A 380 7.45 0.27 1.93
CA ASN A 380 7.30 -0.93 1.11
C ASN A 380 8.54 -1.30 0.28
N ARG A 381 9.51 -0.40 0.11
CA ARG A 381 10.70 -0.61 -0.72
C ARG A 381 11.98 -0.20 0.00
N ASN A 382 13.04 -0.99 -0.22
CA ASN A 382 14.37 -0.77 0.34
C ASN A 382 15.49 -0.86 -0.72
N PHE A 383 15.18 -0.52 -1.96
CA PHE A 383 16.16 -0.52 -3.06
C PHE A 383 17.28 0.49 -2.78
N VAL A 384 18.43 0.29 -3.43
CA VAL A 384 19.57 1.21 -3.34
C VAL A 384 19.14 2.65 -3.60
N GLY A 385 19.46 3.55 -2.68
CA GLY A 385 19.11 4.98 -2.77
C GLY A 385 17.62 5.31 -2.58
N ARG A 386 16.79 4.35 -2.17
CA ARG A 386 15.32 4.54 -2.09
C ARG A 386 14.90 5.68 -1.16
N MET A 387 15.56 5.83 -0.01
CA MET A 387 15.23 6.85 0.99
C MET A 387 16.28 7.94 1.15
N GLY A 388 17.24 8.04 0.22
CA GLY A 388 18.29 9.04 0.28
C GLY A 388 19.55 8.67 -0.48
N ASP A 389 20.72 8.76 0.18
CA ASP A 389 22.00 8.43 -0.41
C ASP A 389 22.08 6.96 -0.86
N VAL A 390 22.80 6.69 -1.95
CA VAL A 390 22.94 5.32 -2.51
C VAL A 390 23.68 4.35 -1.59
N GLU A 391 24.47 4.86 -0.64
CA GLU A 391 25.16 4.07 0.37
C GLU A 391 24.38 4.00 1.69
N SER A 392 23.15 4.52 1.76
CA SER A 392 22.26 4.33 2.89
C SER A 392 21.58 2.96 2.84
N GLU A 393 21.20 2.44 4.01
CA GLU A 393 20.57 1.13 4.14
C GLU A 393 19.17 1.25 4.74
N VAL A 394 18.19 0.60 4.10
CA VAL A 394 16.80 0.57 4.58
C VAL A 394 16.41 -0.87 4.91
N TYR A 395 15.93 -1.06 6.14
CA TYR A 395 15.41 -2.33 6.68
C TYR A 395 13.89 -2.24 6.76
N LEU A 396 13.17 -3.04 5.99
CA LEU A 396 11.70 -3.04 6.04
C LEU A 396 11.23 -3.91 7.21
N ALA A 397 10.37 -3.35 8.05
CA ALA A 397 9.88 -4.02 9.24
C ALA A 397 8.43 -3.63 9.57
N SER A 398 7.81 -4.36 10.50
CA SER A 398 6.51 -4.00 11.08
C SER A 398 6.61 -2.76 11.98
N PRO A 399 5.49 -2.07 12.25
CA PRO A 399 5.45 -0.94 13.19
C PRO A 399 5.99 -1.30 14.57
N GLU A 400 5.73 -2.52 15.02
CA GLU A 400 6.18 -3.05 16.29
C GLU A 400 7.72 -3.17 16.37
N VAL A 401 8.33 -3.77 15.36
CA VAL A 401 9.80 -3.88 15.27
C VAL A 401 10.43 -2.50 15.07
N ALA A 402 9.82 -1.63 14.28
CA ALA A 402 10.31 -0.27 14.08
C ALA A 402 10.30 0.55 15.38
N ALA A 403 9.20 0.49 16.16
CA ALA A 403 9.10 1.16 17.45
C ALA A 403 10.11 0.63 18.47
N ALA A 404 10.27 -0.71 18.57
CA ALA A 404 11.25 -1.31 19.43
C ALA A 404 12.69 -0.91 19.06
N SER A 405 12.98 -0.89 17.78
CA SER A 405 14.29 -0.47 17.25
C SER A 405 14.60 1.01 17.58
N ALA A 406 13.59 1.88 17.53
CA ALA A 406 13.73 3.28 17.92
C ALA A 406 14.18 3.45 19.38
N VAL A 407 13.62 2.64 20.29
CA VAL A 407 13.98 2.65 21.72
C VAL A 407 15.37 2.05 21.95
N ALA A 408 15.65 0.90 21.32
CA ALA A 408 16.92 0.20 21.49
C ALA A 408 18.11 0.88 20.82
N GLY A 409 17.88 1.62 19.71
CA GLY A 409 18.94 2.18 18.87
C GLY A 409 19.65 1.15 17.99
N ILE A 410 19.09 -0.04 17.94
CA ILE A 410 19.53 -1.17 17.10
C ILE A 410 18.28 -1.87 16.57
N LEU A 411 18.43 -2.70 15.55
CA LEU A 411 17.33 -3.58 15.12
C LEU A 411 16.95 -4.51 16.30
N ALA A 412 15.69 -4.42 16.77
CA ALA A 412 15.20 -5.08 17.97
C ALA A 412 13.71 -5.46 17.84
N ARG A 413 13.31 -6.50 18.60
CA ARG A 413 11.91 -6.89 18.76
C ARG A 413 11.29 -6.18 19.98
N PRO A 414 9.95 -6.08 20.05
CA PRO A 414 9.27 -5.63 21.26
C PRO A 414 9.63 -6.42 22.51
N GLU A 415 9.84 -7.73 22.37
CA GLU A 415 10.21 -8.63 23.46
C GLU A 415 11.63 -8.41 23.99
N ASP A 416 12.46 -7.66 23.28
CA ASP A 416 13.84 -7.36 23.67
C ASP A 416 13.93 -6.10 24.57
N LEU A 417 12.80 -5.39 24.80
CA LEU A 417 12.69 -4.18 25.64
C LEU A 417 12.26 -4.52 27.07
#